data_ae3f51278a301eb9d34375fdece4f7a2
#
_entry.id   ae3f51278a301eb9d34375fdece4f7a2
#
_cell.length_a   1.000
_cell.length_b   1.000
_cell.length_c   1.000
_cell.angle_alpha   90.00
_cell.angle_beta   90.00
_cell.angle_gamma   90.00
#
_symmetry.space_group_name_H-M   'P 1'
#
loop_
_entity.id
_entity.type
_entity.pdbx_description
1 polymer ?
#
loop_
_entity_poly.entity_id
_entity_poly.type
_entity_poly.pdbx_seq_one_letter_code
_entity_poly.pdbx_strand_id
1 'polypeptide(L)'
;MIRETNTPQIILVVEDVQETRDGIEKLLDADGYLVAVARDERDGIQSARHQRPDLILVSLAGLPREVITAARRIRERAEVGENVPIVVFCIEEIGEGEELAIGQNVHVTRPDNFNQLRSLLTRLLQQIPIAA
;
A
#
# COMPACT_ATOMS: atom_id res chain seq x y z
N MET A 1 30.08 5.33 2.79
CA MET A 1 29.69 3.97 2.58
C MET A 1 28.60 3.83 1.55
N ILE A 2 28.71 2.87 0.75
CA ILE A 2 27.74 2.64 -0.28
C ILE A 2 26.63 1.79 0.25
N ARG A 3 25.46 2.35 0.22
CA ARG A 3 24.34 1.55 0.64
C ARG A 3 23.86 0.69 -0.51
N GLU A 4 23.21 -0.34 -0.16
CA GLU A 4 22.62 -1.21 -1.13
C GLU A 4 21.45 -0.51 -1.75
N THR A 5 21.62 -0.10 -2.97
CA THR A 5 20.56 0.64 -3.61
C THR A 5 19.77 -0.17 -4.59
N ASN A 6 20.19 -1.41 -4.81
CA ASN A 6 19.58 -2.19 -5.88
C ASN A 6 18.51 -3.14 -5.44
N THR A 7 18.29 -3.24 -4.12
CA THR A 7 17.21 -4.10 -3.64
C THR A 7 15.90 -3.38 -3.87
N PRO A 8 15.01 -3.92 -4.68
CA PRO A 8 13.73 -3.25 -4.93
C PRO A 8 12.88 -3.24 -3.69
N GLN A 9 12.10 -2.19 -3.55
CA GLN A 9 11.14 -2.11 -2.47
C GLN A 9 9.94 -2.98 -2.80
N ILE A 10 9.35 -3.54 -1.77
CA ILE A 10 8.25 -4.49 -1.91
C ILE A 10 6.95 -3.81 -1.59
N ILE A 11 6.00 -3.88 -2.52
CA ILE A 11 4.65 -3.37 -2.31
C ILE A 11 3.70 -4.56 -2.31
N LEU A 12 2.91 -4.68 -1.24
CA LEU A 12 1.84 -5.65 -1.18
C LEU A 12 0.57 -4.98 -1.65
N VAL A 13 -0.05 -5.53 -2.68
CA VAL A 13 -1.31 -5.02 -3.23
C VAL A 13 -2.42 -5.96 -2.82
N VAL A 14 -3.38 -5.45 -2.05
CA VAL A 14 -4.54 -6.23 -1.62
C VAL A 14 -5.74 -5.68 -2.39
N GLU A 15 -6.19 -6.42 -3.39
CA GLU A 15 -7.23 -5.98 -4.31
C GLU A 15 -8.11 -7.18 -4.65
N ASP A 16 -9.42 -7.03 -4.49
CA ASP A 16 -10.33 -8.16 -4.66
C ASP A 16 -10.75 -8.43 -6.09
N VAL A 17 -10.56 -7.48 -7.00
CA VAL A 17 -10.89 -7.69 -8.41
C VAL A 17 -9.62 -8.08 -9.16
N GLN A 18 -9.61 -9.28 -9.73
CA GLN A 18 -8.41 -9.81 -10.35
C GLN A 18 -7.87 -8.91 -11.47
N GLU A 19 -8.74 -8.43 -12.33
CA GLU A 19 -8.33 -7.61 -13.44
C GLU A 19 -7.66 -6.31 -12.98
N THR A 20 -8.24 -5.68 -11.97
CA THR A 20 -7.68 -4.48 -11.38
C THR A 20 -6.36 -4.78 -10.70
N ARG A 21 -6.31 -5.90 -9.98
CA ARG A 21 -5.11 -6.31 -9.27
C ARG A 21 -3.96 -6.55 -10.25
N ASP A 22 -4.23 -7.23 -11.34
CA ASP A 22 -3.22 -7.48 -12.36
C ASP A 22 -2.73 -6.19 -13.00
N GLY A 23 -3.63 -5.26 -13.22
CA GLY A 23 -3.27 -3.96 -13.78
C GLY A 23 -2.36 -3.16 -12.86
N ILE A 24 -2.68 -3.12 -11.58
CA ILE A 24 -1.86 -2.42 -10.61
C ILE A 24 -0.48 -3.08 -10.53
N GLU A 25 -0.46 -4.41 -10.50
CA GLU A 25 0.80 -5.13 -10.43
C GLU A 25 1.71 -4.78 -11.60
N LYS A 26 1.16 -4.76 -12.81
CA LYS A 26 1.96 -4.44 -13.98
C LYS A 26 2.54 -3.03 -13.92
N LEU A 27 1.74 -2.08 -13.48
CA LEU A 27 2.19 -0.69 -13.41
C LEU A 27 3.30 -0.52 -12.39
N LEU A 28 3.14 -1.14 -11.22
CA LEU A 28 4.16 -1.03 -10.19
C LEU A 28 5.42 -1.80 -10.53
N ASP A 29 5.25 -2.96 -11.16
CA ASP A 29 6.39 -3.74 -11.60
C ASP A 29 7.22 -2.95 -12.63
N ALA A 30 6.55 -2.25 -13.53
CA ALA A 30 7.22 -1.42 -14.52
C ALA A 30 7.99 -0.29 -13.86
N ASP A 31 7.58 0.15 -12.68
CA ASP A 31 8.28 1.20 -11.94
C ASP A 31 9.45 0.65 -11.10
N GLY A 32 9.68 -0.65 -11.14
CA GLY A 32 10.83 -1.24 -10.47
C GLY A 32 10.56 -1.83 -9.11
N TYR A 33 9.31 -1.88 -8.68
CA TYR A 33 8.97 -2.47 -7.39
C TYR A 33 8.85 -3.99 -7.51
N LEU A 34 9.11 -4.68 -6.41
CA LEU A 34 8.70 -6.06 -6.28
C LEU A 34 7.26 -6.04 -5.76
N VAL A 35 6.37 -6.71 -6.47
CA VAL A 35 4.95 -6.65 -6.13
C VAL A 35 4.46 -7.99 -5.65
N ALA A 36 3.90 -8.02 -4.45
CA ALA A 36 3.17 -9.17 -3.95
C ALA A 36 1.70 -8.84 -4.05
N VAL A 37 0.87 -9.80 -4.41
CA VAL A 37 -0.56 -9.56 -4.57
C VAL A 37 -1.37 -10.46 -3.67
N ALA A 38 -2.50 -9.94 -3.21
CA ALA A 38 -3.44 -10.67 -2.36
C ALA A 38 -4.83 -10.26 -2.77
N ARG A 39 -5.77 -11.18 -2.66
CA ARG A 39 -7.13 -10.94 -3.14
C ARG A 39 -8.10 -10.54 -2.03
N ASP A 40 -7.70 -10.67 -0.76
CA ASP A 40 -8.53 -10.28 0.36
C ASP A 40 -7.67 -10.07 1.59
N GLU A 41 -8.31 -9.72 2.70
CA GLU A 41 -7.62 -9.44 3.94
C GLU A 41 -6.80 -10.63 4.42
N ARG A 42 -7.39 -11.81 4.41
CA ARG A 42 -6.72 -13.00 4.91
C ARG A 42 -5.47 -13.33 4.09
N ASP A 43 -5.62 -13.27 2.78
CA ASP A 43 -4.52 -13.50 1.87
C ASP A 43 -3.43 -12.44 2.06
N GLY A 44 -3.85 -11.20 2.33
CA GLY A 44 -2.93 -10.11 2.60
C GLY A 44 -2.12 -10.33 3.85
N ILE A 45 -2.76 -10.83 4.91
CA ILE A 45 -2.05 -11.13 6.15
C ILE A 45 -1.00 -12.20 5.91
N GLN A 46 -1.38 -13.25 5.21
CA GLN A 46 -0.44 -14.34 4.92
C GLN A 46 0.73 -13.87 4.08
N SER A 47 0.44 -13.06 3.07
CA SER A 47 1.48 -12.54 2.20
C SER A 47 2.44 -11.64 2.97
N ALA A 48 1.92 -10.77 3.82
CA ALA A 48 2.75 -9.85 4.59
C ALA A 48 3.62 -10.58 5.61
N ARG A 49 3.13 -11.71 6.12
CA ARG A 49 3.93 -12.54 7.03
C ARG A 49 5.03 -13.28 6.30
N HIS A 50 4.70 -13.74 5.10
CA HIS A 50 5.67 -14.49 4.30
C HIS A 50 6.81 -13.61 3.83
N GLN A 51 6.50 -12.40 3.41
CA GLN A 51 7.50 -11.47 2.93
C GLN A 51 7.08 -10.06 3.36
N ARG A 52 7.85 -9.49 4.28
CA ARG A 52 7.52 -8.19 4.83
C ARG A 52 7.52 -7.12 3.76
N PRO A 53 6.42 -6.40 3.58
CA PRO A 53 6.36 -5.35 2.57
C PRO A 53 6.96 -4.04 3.09
N ASP A 54 7.35 -3.19 2.17
CA ASP A 54 7.76 -1.82 2.49
C ASP A 54 6.57 -0.88 2.46
N LEU A 55 5.49 -1.27 1.80
CA LEU A 55 4.26 -0.51 1.73
C LEU A 55 3.12 -1.47 1.42
N ILE A 56 1.94 -1.21 1.99
CA ILE A 56 0.75 -2.01 1.72
C ILE A 56 -0.28 -1.12 1.05
N LEU A 57 -0.76 -1.55 -0.12
CA LEU A 57 -1.78 -0.85 -0.86
C LEU A 57 -3.06 -1.67 -0.79
N VAL A 58 -4.11 -1.08 -0.22
CA VAL A 58 -5.36 -1.80 0.01
C VAL A 58 -6.47 -1.17 -0.82
N SER A 59 -7.09 -1.99 -1.65
CA SER A 59 -8.18 -1.57 -2.54
C SER A 59 -9.22 -2.67 -2.51
N LEU A 60 -10.09 -2.64 -1.51
CA LEU A 60 -11.10 -3.66 -1.32
C LEU A 60 -12.48 -3.04 -1.42
N ALA A 61 -13.46 -3.84 -1.84
CA ALA A 61 -14.84 -3.40 -1.85
C ALA A 61 -15.34 -3.28 -0.41
N GLY A 62 -16.25 -2.35 -0.18
CA GLY A 62 -16.86 -2.15 1.13
C GLY A 62 -16.89 -0.68 1.50
N LEU A 63 -17.47 -0.41 2.65
CA LEU A 63 -17.51 0.95 3.17
C LEU A 63 -16.11 1.39 3.58
N PRO A 64 -15.80 2.69 3.46
CA PRO A 64 -14.43 3.14 3.77
C PRO A 64 -13.92 2.70 5.13
N ARG A 65 -14.74 2.80 6.17
CA ARG A 65 -14.28 2.40 7.50
C ARG A 65 -14.03 0.91 7.60
N GLU A 66 -14.76 0.10 6.84
CA GLU A 66 -14.53 -1.33 6.83
C GLU A 66 -13.21 -1.67 6.18
N VAL A 67 -12.91 -0.99 5.09
CA VAL A 67 -11.66 -1.21 4.37
C VAL A 67 -10.48 -0.72 5.21
N ILE A 68 -10.63 0.42 5.86
CA ILE A 68 -9.59 0.94 6.75
C ILE A 68 -9.34 -0.01 7.91
N THR A 69 -10.42 -0.55 8.49
CA THR A 69 -10.28 -1.52 9.57
C THR A 69 -9.57 -2.77 9.10
N ALA A 70 -9.91 -3.26 7.90
CA ALA A 70 -9.25 -4.42 7.33
C ALA A 70 -7.75 -4.13 7.11
N ALA A 71 -7.43 -2.94 6.64
CA ALA A 71 -6.04 -2.56 6.42
C ALA A 71 -5.26 -2.56 7.73
N ARG A 72 -5.85 -2.04 8.80
CA ARG A 72 -5.20 -2.03 10.10
C ARG A 72 -5.04 -3.43 10.68
N ARG A 73 -6.01 -4.31 10.42
CA ARG A 73 -5.88 -5.70 10.85
C ARG A 73 -4.77 -6.43 10.13
N ILE A 74 -4.56 -6.10 8.85
CA ILE A 74 -3.44 -6.71 8.13
C ILE A 74 -2.13 -6.35 8.81
N ARG A 75 -1.94 -5.08 9.14
CA ARG A 75 -0.73 -4.65 9.83
C ARG A 75 -0.57 -5.38 11.17
N GLU A 76 -1.64 -5.39 11.94
CA GLU A 76 -1.59 -5.95 13.28
C GLU A 76 -1.33 -7.45 13.26
N ARG A 77 -2.07 -8.18 12.44
CA ARG A 77 -1.99 -9.63 12.43
C ARG A 77 -0.77 -10.16 11.71
N ALA A 78 -0.23 -9.39 10.79
CA ALA A 78 1.03 -9.74 10.15
C ALA A 78 2.22 -9.21 10.92
N GLU A 79 1.98 -8.46 12.00
CA GLU A 79 3.03 -7.89 12.83
C GLU A 79 3.97 -6.98 12.04
N VAL A 80 3.38 -6.21 11.15
CA VAL A 80 4.10 -5.22 10.38
C VAL A 80 4.04 -3.90 11.13
N GLY A 81 5.18 -3.28 11.34
CA GLY A 81 5.24 -2.07 12.16
C GLY A 81 4.63 -0.84 11.51
N GLU A 82 4.46 0.21 12.30
CA GLU A 82 3.87 1.46 11.81
C GLU A 82 4.81 2.23 10.90
N ASN A 83 6.06 1.82 10.80
CA ASN A 83 6.97 2.43 9.85
C ASN A 83 6.68 1.99 8.41
N VAL A 84 5.84 0.99 8.22
CA VAL A 84 5.40 0.58 6.89
C VAL A 84 4.09 1.31 6.58
N PRO A 85 4.08 2.21 5.60
CA PRO A 85 2.86 2.94 5.29
C PRO A 85 1.80 2.05 4.65
N ILE A 86 0.55 2.35 4.95
CA ILE A 86 -0.58 1.70 4.31
C ILE A 86 -1.33 2.77 3.52
N VAL A 87 -1.60 2.47 2.25
CA VAL A 87 -2.39 3.34 1.38
C VAL A 87 -3.71 2.65 1.11
N VAL A 88 -4.81 3.31 1.43
CA VAL A 88 -6.14 2.76 1.23
C VAL A 88 -6.85 3.58 0.16
N PHE A 89 -7.34 2.89 -0.87
CA PHE A 89 -8.17 3.53 -1.87
C PHE A 89 -9.57 3.70 -1.35
N CYS A 90 -10.10 4.91 -1.47
CA CYS A 90 -11.45 5.22 -1.01
C CYS A 90 -12.07 6.15 -2.04
N ILE A 91 -13.24 5.78 -2.55
CA ILE A 91 -13.92 6.63 -3.53
C ILE A 91 -15.04 7.45 -2.91
N GLU A 92 -15.28 7.26 -1.61
CA GLU A 92 -16.29 8.02 -0.90
C GLU A 92 -15.63 8.85 0.18
N GLU A 93 -16.25 9.93 0.54
CA GLU A 93 -15.83 10.78 1.65
C GLU A 93 -14.61 11.66 1.38
N ILE A 94 -13.88 11.43 0.29
CA ILE A 94 -12.83 12.36 -0.10
C ILE A 94 -12.98 12.67 -1.58
N GLY A 95 -12.48 13.81 -1.98
CA GLY A 95 -12.57 14.23 -3.35
C GLY A 95 -11.52 13.56 -4.22
N GLU A 96 -11.79 13.57 -5.51
CA GLU A 96 -10.86 13.02 -6.48
C GLU A 96 -9.54 13.77 -6.38
N GLY A 97 -8.45 13.04 -6.32
CA GLY A 97 -7.12 13.62 -6.20
C GLY A 97 -6.69 13.94 -4.77
N GLU A 98 -7.55 13.72 -3.79
CA GLU A 98 -7.22 14.05 -2.42
C GLU A 98 -6.52 12.92 -1.69
N GLU A 99 -5.77 13.30 -0.68
CA GLU A 99 -5.09 12.36 0.22
C GLU A 99 -5.36 12.80 1.64
N LEU A 100 -5.54 11.83 2.53
CA LEU A 100 -5.82 12.13 3.91
C LEU A 100 -5.06 11.18 4.82
N ALA A 101 -4.18 11.70 5.65
CA ALA A 101 -3.50 10.88 6.65
C ALA A 101 -4.41 10.75 7.87
N ILE A 102 -4.69 9.52 8.27
CA ILE A 102 -5.65 9.27 9.34
C ILE A 102 -5.03 8.64 10.58
N GLY A 103 -3.70 8.71 10.68
CA GLY A 103 -3.01 8.23 11.87
C GLY A 103 -2.37 6.86 11.65
N GLN A 104 -1.34 6.59 12.42
CA GLN A 104 -0.63 5.32 12.40
C GLN A 104 -0.09 4.96 11.01
N ASN A 105 0.30 5.99 10.27
CA ASN A 105 0.87 5.82 8.93
C ASN A 105 -0.10 5.15 7.96
N VAL A 106 -1.39 5.49 8.07
CA VAL A 106 -2.42 5.05 7.16
C VAL A 106 -2.87 6.27 6.35
N HIS A 107 -2.86 6.14 5.04
CA HIS A 107 -3.16 7.24 4.13
C HIS A 107 -4.29 6.81 3.22
N VAL A 108 -5.37 7.60 3.23
CA VAL A 108 -6.53 7.33 2.38
C VAL A 108 -6.40 8.21 1.15
N THR A 109 -6.60 7.65 -0.02
CA THR A 109 -6.47 8.42 -1.24
C THR A 109 -7.52 8.01 -2.26
N ARG A 110 -7.89 8.97 -3.09
CA ARG A 110 -8.73 8.74 -4.26
C ARG A 110 -7.97 9.30 -5.44
N PRO A 111 -7.02 8.53 -6.00
CA PRO A 111 -6.14 9.09 -7.02
C PRO A 111 -6.90 9.43 -8.28
N ASP A 112 -6.56 10.57 -8.85
CA ASP A 112 -7.14 11.04 -10.09
C ASP A 112 -6.64 10.25 -11.27
N ASN A 113 -5.38 9.82 -11.17
CA ASN A 113 -4.75 9.01 -12.21
C ASN A 113 -3.57 8.27 -11.60
N PHE A 114 -2.95 7.40 -12.39
CA PHE A 114 -1.85 6.58 -11.88
C PHE A 114 -0.63 7.42 -11.48
N ASN A 115 -0.38 8.52 -12.18
CA ASN A 115 0.77 9.36 -11.83
C ASN A 115 0.63 9.96 -10.45
N GLN A 116 -0.59 10.27 -10.04
CA GLN A 116 -0.84 10.78 -8.70
C GLN A 116 -0.56 9.71 -7.65
N LEU A 117 -1.00 8.49 -7.92
CA LEU A 117 -0.69 7.37 -7.04
C LEU A 117 0.81 7.14 -6.98
N ARG A 118 1.47 7.16 -8.13
CA ARG A 118 2.91 6.98 -8.21
C ARG A 118 3.65 8.00 -7.36
N SER A 119 3.22 9.26 -7.41
CA SER A 119 3.83 10.31 -6.60
C SER A 119 3.66 10.06 -5.12
N LEU A 120 2.48 9.62 -4.72
CA LEU A 120 2.23 9.32 -3.31
C LEU A 120 3.11 8.17 -2.84
N LEU A 121 3.17 7.09 -3.61
CA LEU A 121 3.98 5.94 -3.22
C LEU A 121 5.45 6.31 -3.11
N THR A 122 5.95 7.06 -4.08
CA THR A 122 7.34 7.50 -4.05
C THR A 122 7.63 8.32 -2.80
N ARG A 123 6.73 9.24 -2.49
CA ARG A 123 6.91 10.11 -1.33
C ARG A 123 6.91 9.32 -0.03
N LEU A 124 5.99 8.38 0.11
CA LEU A 124 5.89 7.57 1.31
C LEU A 124 7.08 6.63 1.47
N LEU A 125 7.54 6.06 0.36
CA LEU A 125 8.65 5.12 0.41
C LEU A 125 9.99 5.81 0.60
N GLN A 126 10.07 7.11 0.35
CA GLN A 126 11.28 7.86 0.59
C GLN A 126 11.35 8.45 1.99
N GLN A 127 10.31 8.32 2.80
CA GLN A 127 10.32 8.82 4.15
C GLN A 127 11.02 7.85 5.06
N ILE A 128 12.32 7.75 4.86
CA ILE A 128 13.13 6.84 5.66
C ILE A 128 13.55 7.61 6.89
N PRO A 129 13.35 7.04 8.09
CA PRO A 129 13.81 7.70 9.31
C PRO A 129 15.29 7.94 9.20
N ILE A 130 15.69 9.15 9.48
CA ILE A 130 17.09 9.45 9.48
C ILE A 130 17.68 8.85 10.73
N ALA A 131 18.60 7.98 10.52
CA ALA A 131 19.28 7.35 11.62
C ALA A 131 20.26 8.37 12.15
N ALA A 132 19.82 9.28 12.82
CA ALA A 132 20.72 10.35 13.24
C ALA A 132 21.71 9.84 14.20
#